data_f2017dab89738b40bcc4ae982c2396c1
#
_entry.id   f2017dab89738b40bcc4ae982c2396c1
#
_cell.length_a   1.000
_cell.length_b   1.000
_cell.length_c   1.000
_cell.angle_alpha   90.00
_cell.angle_beta   90.00
_cell.angle_gamma   90.00
#
_symmetry.space_group_name_H-M   'P 1'
#
loop_
_entity.id
_entity.type
_entity.pdbx_description
1 polymer ?
#
loop_
_entity_poly.entity_id
_entity_poly.type
_entity_poly.pdbx_seq_one_letter_code
_entity_poly.pdbx_strand_id
1 'polypeptide(L)'
;MMRLILGTAALGALAAPALAQDAIDVTLGVLNDRSGVYADLSGEGSVIAARMAVEDFDAEAKGLNVEILSADHQNKPDVGSNIARQWYDQEGVDAILDVPTSSVALAVADITAEKGGVLLDSGAGSTELTRGQCHPTTVHWTYDTAALAKGTGKAITEAGGETWFFLTADYAFGHSLEEETTKVVEEAGGEVLGEVRHPFPATDFSSFLLQAQGSGADVIGLANAGGDTVSAIKQASEFGITQAGQSLAALLFFITDVHALGAQTAQGLQLTSAFYWDQDDAAREWSARFEERHGSKPTMVHAGVYSATMQYLAAVEAIGSTEGEAVVAQMKAAPFDDPLFGEGYVRADGRVIHDMYLFEVKSPEESSGEWDLYEQKATIAGEDAFLPMIDECDFSRG
;
A
#
# COMPACT_ATOMS: atom_id res chain seq x y z
N MET A 1 -74.01 35.52 -38.97
CA MET A 1 -73.44 34.30 -38.39
C MET A 1 -71.99 34.17 -38.86
N MET A 2 -71.05 34.51 -37.99
CA MET A 2 -69.63 34.56 -38.31
C MET A 2 -68.94 33.43 -37.49
N ARG A 3 -68.39 32.43 -38.16
CA ARG A 3 -67.73 31.29 -37.57
C ARG A 3 -66.19 31.68 -37.37
N LEU A 4 -65.75 31.76 -36.14
CA LEU A 4 -64.33 31.87 -35.77
C LEU A 4 -63.73 30.44 -35.90
N ILE A 5 -62.64 30.32 -36.65
CA ILE A 5 -61.80 29.11 -36.70
C ILE A 5 -60.59 29.40 -35.82
N LEU A 6 -60.50 28.73 -34.66
CA LEU A 6 -59.27 28.69 -33.82
C LEU A 6 -58.28 27.71 -34.45
N GLY A 7 -57.15 28.20 -34.89
CA GLY A 7 -56.02 27.38 -35.31
C GLY A 7 -55.14 27.06 -34.11
N THR A 8 -55.04 25.78 -33.76
CA THR A 8 -54.08 25.26 -32.76
C THR A 8 -52.69 25.12 -33.40
N ALA A 9 -51.76 25.96 -32.99
CA ALA A 9 -50.35 25.78 -33.33
C ALA A 9 -49.71 24.74 -32.39
N ALA A 10 -49.32 23.59 -32.94
CA ALA A 10 -48.53 22.58 -32.25
C ALA A 10 -47.03 23.00 -32.23
N LEU A 11 -46.50 23.36 -31.08
CA LEU A 11 -45.06 23.50 -30.87
C LEU A 11 -44.43 22.11 -30.85
N GLY A 12 -43.76 21.72 -31.93
CA GLY A 12 -42.88 20.56 -31.95
C GLY A 12 -41.59 20.89 -31.15
N ALA A 13 -41.42 20.26 -29.99
CA ALA A 13 -40.15 20.26 -29.28
C ALA A 13 -39.14 19.43 -30.10
N LEU A 14 -38.18 20.09 -30.72
CA LEU A 14 -36.99 19.47 -31.28
C LEU A 14 -36.13 18.98 -30.11
N ALA A 15 -36.18 17.66 -29.82
CA ALA A 15 -35.16 17.02 -28.98
C ALA A 15 -33.85 17.09 -29.77
N ALA A 16 -32.91 17.89 -29.28
CA ALA A 16 -31.55 17.85 -29.77
C ALA A 16 -30.97 16.44 -29.45
N PRO A 17 -30.30 15.76 -30.41
CA PRO A 17 -29.61 14.54 -30.10
C PRO A 17 -28.58 14.86 -29.02
N ALA A 18 -28.60 14.18 -27.87
CA ALA A 18 -27.50 14.12 -26.96
C ALA A 18 -26.32 13.56 -27.77
N LEU A 19 -25.29 14.34 -28.00
CA LEU A 19 -24.03 13.84 -28.50
C LEU A 19 -23.56 12.82 -27.45
N ALA A 20 -23.54 11.55 -27.80
CA ALA A 20 -22.82 10.56 -26.99
C ALA A 20 -21.37 11.07 -26.92
N GLN A 21 -20.92 11.41 -25.73
CA GLN A 21 -19.52 11.72 -25.50
C GLN A 21 -18.77 10.41 -25.75
N ASP A 22 -17.75 10.42 -26.59
CA ASP A 22 -16.94 9.23 -26.82
C ASP A 22 -16.38 8.78 -25.46
N ALA A 23 -16.39 7.47 -25.21
CA ALA A 23 -15.85 6.91 -23.98
C ALA A 23 -14.36 7.25 -23.86
N ILE A 24 -13.90 7.53 -22.63
CA ILE A 24 -12.48 7.76 -22.35
C ILE A 24 -11.82 6.40 -22.17
N ASP A 25 -10.85 6.08 -23.02
CA ASP A 25 -10.01 4.90 -22.83
C ASP A 25 -9.04 5.14 -21.66
N VAL A 26 -8.94 4.16 -20.76
CA VAL A 26 -8.07 4.17 -19.58
C VAL A 26 -7.32 2.86 -19.51
N THR A 27 -6.00 2.88 -19.53
CA THR A 27 -5.19 1.68 -19.41
C THR A 27 -4.40 1.70 -18.09
N LEU A 28 -4.68 0.74 -17.21
CA LEU A 28 -4.03 0.58 -15.91
C LEU A 28 -3.05 -0.59 -15.95
N GLY A 29 -1.85 -0.41 -15.41
CA GLY A 29 -0.83 -1.45 -15.36
C GLY A 29 -0.54 -1.88 -13.91
N VAL A 30 -0.91 -3.08 -13.48
CA VAL A 30 -0.52 -3.64 -12.18
C VAL A 30 0.87 -4.27 -12.33
N LEU A 31 1.89 -3.61 -11.78
CA LEU A 31 3.30 -4.01 -11.90
C LEU A 31 3.82 -4.44 -10.54
N ASN A 32 3.83 -5.75 -10.27
CA ASN A 32 4.14 -6.23 -8.93
C ASN A 32 4.97 -7.53 -8.91
N ASP A 33 5.24 -8.07 -7.74
CA ASP A 33 5.87 -9.38 -7.56
C ASP A 33 4.79 -10.46 -7.58
N ARG A 34 4.80 -11.32 -8.59
CA ARG A 34 3.80 -12.38 -8.76
C ARG A 34 4.32 -13.78 -8.41
N SER A 35 5.61 -13.92 -8.17
CA SER A 35 6.26 -15.23 -8.02
C SER A 35 7.31 -15.29 -6.91
N GLY A 36 7.66 -14.16 -6.31
CA GLY A 36 8.68 -14.04 -5.27
C GLY A 36 8.11 -13.90 -3.87
N VAL A 37 8.91 -13.30 -2.99
CA VAL A 37 8.63 -13.19 -1.54
C VAL A 37 7.50 -12.22 -1.20
N TYR A 38 7.04 -11.40 -2.16
CA TYR A 38 5.94 -10.44 -2.00
C TYR A 38 4.66 -10.87 -2.75
N ALA A 39 4.64 -12.08 -3.33
CA ALA A 39 3.49 -12.54 -4.10
C ALA A 39 2.20 -12.63 -3.26
N ASP A 40 2.30 -13.04 -1.99
CA ASP A 40 1.13 -13.22 -1.12
C ASP A 40 0.58 -11.91 -0.56
N LEU A 41 1.43 -10.89 -0.45
CA LEU A 41 0.99 -9.58 0.07
C LEU A 41 0.43 -8.64 -1.00
N SER A 42 0.76 -8.90 -2.27
CA SER A 42 0.45 -8.09 -3.46
C SER A 42 -0.04 -8.98 -4.61
N GLY A 43 0.83 -9.45 -5.50
CA GLY A 43 0.62 -10.49 -6.51
C GLY A 43 -0.67 -10.41 -7.31
N GLU A 44 -1.33 -11.57 -7.49
CA GLU A 44 -2.64 -11.65 -8.18
C GLU A 44 -3.74 -10.93 -7.41
N GLY A 45 -3.63 -10.84 -6.07
CA GLY A 45 -4.60 -10.13 -5.25
C GLY A 45 -4.74 -8.66 -5.65
N SER A 46 -3.64 -7.98 -5.96
CA SER A 46 -3.69 -6.58 -6.44
C SER A 46 -4.40 -6.44 -7.79
N VAL A 47 -4.23 -7.41 -8.70
CA VAL A 47 -4.96 -7.42 -9.98
C VAL A 47 -6.46 -7.61 -9.75
N ILE A 48 -6.84 -8.50 -8.84
CA ILE A 48 -8.24 -8.72 -8.44
C ILE A 48 -8.81 -7.45 -7.81
N ALA A 49 -8.08 -6.81 -6.90
CA ALA A 49 -8.50 -5.57 -6.25
C ALA A 49 -8.73 -4.43 -7.26
N ALA A 50 -7.82 -4.24 -8.23
CA ALA A 50 -7.98 -3.26 -9.29
C ALA A 50 -9.22 -3.54 -10.15
N ARG A 51 -9.47 -4.81 -10.53
CA ARG A 51 -10.67 -5.21 -11.27
C ARG A 51 -11.96 -4.96 -10.47
N MET A 52 -11.95 -5.28 -9.17
CA MET A 52 -13.10 -5.00 -8.29
C MET A 52 -13.39 -3.49 -8.21
N ALA A 53 -12.34 -2.66 -8.17
CA ALA A 53 -12.51 -1.20 -8.18
C ALA A 53 -13.16 -0.71 -9.48
N VAL A 54 -12.74 -1.20 -10.64
CA VAL A 54 -13.33 -0.85 -11.94
C VAL A 54 -14.82 -1.26 -12.02
N GLU A 55 -15.14 -2.46 -11.51
CA GLU A 55 -16.53 -2.96 -11.46
C GLU A 55 -17.38 -2.12 -10.49
N ASP A 56 -16.91 -1.87 -9.28
CA ASP A 56 -17.64 -1.13 -8.24
C ASP A 56 -17.78 0.37 -8.59
N PHE A 57 -16.84 0.91 -9.34
CA PHE A 57 -16.91 2.27 -9.88
C PHE A 57 -17.99 2.40 -10.98
N ASP A 58 -18.43 1.29 -11.56
CA ASP A 58 -19.33 1.26 -12.72
C ASP A 58 -18.75 2.06 -13.91
N ALA A 59 -17.47 1.81 -14.21
CA ALA A 59 -16.67 2.61 -15.15
C ALA A 59 -17.32 2.76 -16.52
N GLU A 60 -17.88 1.64 -17.09
CA GLU A 60 -18.54 1.66 -18.40
C GLU A 60 -19.78 2.57 -18.41
N ALA A 61 -20.61 2.52 -17.37
CA ALA A 61 -21.80 3.37 -17.27
C ALA A 61 -21.43 4.86 -17.11
N LYS A 62 -20.24 5.14 -16.60
CA LYS A 62 -19.67 6.49 -16.47
C LYS A 62 -18.86 6.94 -17.67
N GLY A 63 -18.85 6.16 -18.75
CA GLY A 63 -18.17 6.50 -19.99
C GLY A 63 -16.65 6.29 -19.96
N LEU A 64 -16.14 5.42 -19.09
CA LEU A 64 -14.75 5.00 -19.06
C LEU A 64 -14.61 3.57 -19.59
N ASN A 65 -13.75 3.39 -20.60
CA ASN A 65 -13.38 2.06 -21.11
C ASN A 65 -12.04 1.66 -20.49
N VAL A 66 -12.06 0.82 -19.44
CA VAL A 66 -10.90 0.51 -18.64
C VAL A 66 -10.30 -0.84 -19.02
N GLU A 67 -9.01 -0.84 -19.39
CA GLU A 67 -8.19 -2.04 -19.57
C GLU A 67 -7.21 -2.18 -18.42
N ILE A 68 -6.99 -3.42 -17.93
CA ILE A 68 -6.01 -3.73 -16.89
C ILE A 68 -4.96 -4.70 -17.43
N LEU A 69 -3.73 -4.22 -17.55
CA LEU A 69 -2.54 -5.03 -17.81
C LEU A 69 -1.92 -5.48 -16.48
N SER A 70 -1.14 -6.56 -16.51
CA SER A 70 -0.38 -6.99 -15.34
C SER A 70 0.93 -7.65 -15.72
N ALA A 71 1.99 -7.42 -14.92
CA ALA A 71 3.30 -8.04 -15.14
C ALA A 71 4.04 -8.26 -13.83
N ASP A 72 4.96 -9.23 -13.86
CA ASP A 72 5.84 -9.59 -12.76
C ASP A 72 7.20 -8.89 -12.89
N HIS A 73 7.51 -7.96 -11.97
CA HIS A 73 8.82 -7.30 -11.93
C HIS A 73 9.91 -8.14 -11.25
N GLN A 74 9.56 -9.29 -10.66
CA GLN A 74 10.49 -10.24 -10.03
C GLN A 74 11.38 -9.60 -8.94
N ASN A 75 10.94 -8.53 -8.30
CA ASN A 75 11.70 -7.72 -7.34
C ASN A 75 13.01 -7.14 -7.92
N LYS A 76 13.07 -6.92 -9.24
CA LYS A 76 14.24 -6.42 -9.96
C LYS A 76 13.98 -5.06 -10.60
N PRO A 77 14.72 -4.00 -10.21
CA PRO A 77 14.52 -2.65 -10.76
C PRO A 77 14.68 -2.56 -12.28
N ASP A 78 15.61 -3.31 -12.88
CA ASP A 78 15.81 -3.36 -14.32
C ASP A 78 14.64 -4.00 -15.06
N VAL A 79 14.03 -5.06 -14.50
CA VAL A 79 12.86 -5.71 -15.07
C VAL A 79 11.65 -4.76 -14.98
N GLY A 80 11.37 -4.20 -13.80
CA GLY A 80 10.27 -3.24 -13.60
C GLY A 80 10.41 -2.02 -14.52
N SER A 81 11.60 -1.44 -14.61
CA SER A 81 11.91 -0.30 -15.49
C SER A 81 11.67 -0.61 -16.96
N ASN A 82 12.06 -1.80 -17.44
CA ASN A 82 11.85 -2.20 -18.83
C ASN A 82 10.34 -2.38 -19.13
N ILE A 83 9.59 -2.99 -18.21
CA ILE A 83 8.15 -3.16 -18.36
C ILE A 83 7.45 -1.80 -18.36
N ALA A 84 7.76 -0.91 -17.41
CA ALA A 84 7.18 0.42 -17.35
C ALA A 84 7.42 1.23 -18.66
N ARG A 85 8.64 1.22 -19.20
CA ARG A 85 8.94 1.87 -20.49
C ARG A 85 8.14 1.26 -21.63
N GLN A 86 8.06 -0.08 -21.73
CA GLN A 86 7.26 -0.75 -22.75
C GLN A 86 5.78 -0.35 -22.64
N TRP A 87 5.23 -0.35 -21.45
CA TRP A 87 3.84 -0.01 -21.21
C TRP A 87 3.50 1.42 -21.63
N TYR A 88 4.33 2.40 -21.25
CA TYR A 88 4.11 3.78 -21.67
C TYR A 88 4.37 3.99 -23.18
N ASP A 89 5.41 3.36 -23.77
CA ASP A 89 5.79 3.61 -25.15
C ASP A 89 4.97 2.82 -26.18
N GLN A 90 4.38 1.68 -25.81
CA GLN A 90 3.76 0.74 -26.76
C GLN A 90 2.32 0.34 -26.42
N GLU A 91 1.99 0.26 -25.13
CA GLU A 91 0.70 -0.25 -24.66
C GLU A 91 -0.26 0.89 -24.21
N GLY A 92 0.22 2.12 -24.14
CA GLY A 92 -0.59 3.28 -23.78
C GLY A 92 -1.09 3.28 -22.33
N VAL A 93 -0.30 2.75 -21.38
CA VAL A 93 -0.65 2.77 -19.96
C VAL A 93 -0.71 4.21 -19.45
N ASP A 94 -1.79 4.58 -18.78
CA ASP A 94 -2.00 5.89 -18.15
C ASP A 94 -1.49 5.91 -16.72
N ALA A 95 -1.75 4.81 -15.96
CA ALA A 95 -1.30 4.71 -14.57
C ALA A 95 -0.73 3.32 -14.25
N ILE A 96 0.38 3.29 -13.51
CA ILE A 96 0.96 2.07 -12.93
C ILE A 96 0.50 1.96 -11.48
N LEU A 97 0.05 0.77 -11.09
CA LEU A 97 -0.49 0.46 -9.77
C LEU A 97 0.43 -0.49 -9.02
N ASP A 98 0.45 -0.36 -7.68
CA ASP A 98 1.07 -1.28 -6.72
C ASP A 98 2.60 -1.09 -6.59
N VAL A 99 3.44 -1.86 -7.24
CA VAL A 99 4.92 -1.85 -7.21
C VAL A 99 5.53 -2.07 -5.80
N PRO A 100 5.31 -3.22 -5.16
CA PRO A 100 5.60 -3.42 -3.72
C PRO A 100 7.10 -3.39 -3.33
N THR A 101 8.02 -3.42 -4.28
CA THR A 101 9.46 -3.41 -4.00
C THR A 101 10.02 -2.00 -4.12
N SER A 102 10.40 -1.36 -3.02
CA SER A 102 10.78 0.06 -2.99
C SER A 102 11.86 0.45 -4.02
N SER A 103 12.88 -0.40 -4.25
CA SER A 103 13.89 -0.11 -5.27
C SER A 103 13.34 -0.17 -6.71
N VAL A 104 12.29 -0.98 -6.95
CA VAL A 104 11.57 -1.00 -8.22
C VAL A 104 10.66 0.22 -8.32
N ALA A 105 9.90 0.52 -7.26
CA ALA A 105 8.98 1.66 -7.21
C ALA A 105 9.69 2.99 -7.48
N LEU A 106 10.84 3.23 -6.86
CA LEU A 106 11.65 4.43 -7.09
C LEU A 106 12.09 4.54 -8.57
N ALA A 107 12.58 3.45 -9.16
CA ALA A 107 12.97 3.44 -10.57
C ALA A 107 11.77 3.60 -11.53
N VAL A 108 10.60 3.06 -11.16
CA VAL A 108 9.36 3.22 -11.94
C VAL A 108 8.80 4.63 -11.80
N ALA A 109 8.92 5.26 -10.62
CA ALA A 109 8.51 6.65 -10.39
C ALA A 109 9.24 7.63 -11.31
N ASP A 110 10.57 7.47 -11.45
CA ASP A 110 11.38 8.27 -12.38
C ASP A 110 10.87 8.14 -13.83
N ILE A 111 10.61 6.90 -14.27
CA ILE A 111 10.11 6.63 -15.62
C ILE A 111 8.71 7.20 -15.81
N THR A 112 7.83 7.02 -14.84
CA THR A 112 6.46 7.51 -14.87
C THR A 112 6.42 9.03 -15.00
N ALA A 113 7.25 9.74 -14.24
CA ALA A 113 7.40 11.19 -14.34
C ALA A 113 7.95 11.62 -15.71
N GLU A 114 8.96 10.91 -16.26
CA GLU A 114 9.51 11.15 -17.61
C GLU A 114 8.43 11.01 -18.70
N LYS A 115 7.53 10.04 -18.54
CA LYS A 115 6.49 9.68 -19.52
C LYS A 115 5.18 10.45 -19.35
N GLY A 116 5.01 11.19 -18.26
CA GLY A 116 3.80 11.94 -17.95
C GLY A 116 2.61 11.07 -17.50
N GLY A 117 2.87 9.83 -17.08
CA GLY A 117 1.89 8.93 -16.49
C GLY A 117 1.69 9.16 -15.00
N VAL A 118 0.93 8.28 -14.34
CA VAL A 118 0.69 8.30 -12.89
C VAL A 118 1.24 7.02 -12.26
N LEU A 119 1.92 7.14 -11.12
CA LEU A 119 2.23 6.02 -10.23
C LEU A 119 1.33 6.08 -8.99
N LEU A 120 0.50 5.06 -8.81
CA LEU A 120 -0.34 4.86 -7.61
C LEU A 120 0.28 3.71 -6.80
N ASP A 121 1.23 4.05 -5.94
CA ASP A 121 1.99 3.05 -5.18
C ASP A 121 1.26 2.69 -3.88
N SER A 122 0.88 1.41 -3.77
CA SER A 122 0.21 0.85 -2.59
C SER A 122 1.10 -0.12 -1.82
N GLY A 123 2.16 -0.61 -2.45
CA GLY A 123 2.95 -1.71 -1.92
C GLY A 123 4.34 -1.35 -1.43
N ALA A 124 5.02 -0.36 -2.01
CA ALA A 124 6.33 0.06 -1.52
C ALA A 124 6.23 0.91 -0.26
N GLY A 125 7.18 0.75 0.65
CA GLY A 125 7.15 1.48 1.93
C GLY A 125 8.18 2.60 2.06
N SER A 126 9.14 2.75 1.15
CA SER A 126 10.19 3.76 1.32
C SER A 126 9.64 5.19 1.35
N THR A 127 10.00 5.96 2.38
CA THR A 127 9.66 7.39 2.50
C THR A 127 10.25 8.23 1.36
N GLU A 128 11.25 7.73 0.63
CA GLU A 128 11.88 8.44 -0.49
C GLU A 128 10.89 8.78 -1.62
N LEU A 129 9.81 8.00 -1.79
CA LEU A 129 8.75 8.26 -2.78
C LEU A 129 8.04 9.61 -2.59
N THR A 130 8.06 10.15 -1.38
CA THR A 130 7.44 11.46 -1.04
C THR A 130 8.45 12.43 -0.41
N ARG A 131 9.76 12.10 -0.51
CA ARG A 131 10.86 12.91 0.02
C ARG A 131 11.97 13.07 -1.02
N GLY A 132 13.12 12.40 -0.88
CA GLY A 132 14.30 12.60 -1.70
C GLY A 132 14.13 12.27 -3.20
N GLN A 133 13.15 11.44 -3.55
CA GLN A 133 12.84 11.03 -4.92
C GLN A 133 11.34 11.21 -5.26
N CYS A 134 10.75 12.30 -4.75
CA CYS A 134 9.35 12.62 -5.00
C CYS A 134 9.12 13.15 -6.42
N HIS A 135 7.97 12.82 -7.00
CA HIS A 135 7.53 13.30 -8.30
C HIS A 135 6.08 13.80 -8.25
N PRO A 136 5.69 14.80 -9.06
CA PRO A 136 4.34 15.40 -9.03
C PRO A 136 3.24 14.39 -9.38
N THR A 137 3.55 13.34 -10.14
CA THR A 137 2.61 12.31 -10.58
C THR A 137 2.71 10.99 -9.80
N THR A 138 3.48 10.97 -8.71
CA THR A 138 3.54 9.83 -7.79
C THR A 138 2.58 10.06 -6.63
N VAL A 139 1.71 9.08 -6.37
CA VAL A 139 0.81 9.04 -5.22
C VAL A 139 1.13 7.80 -4.40
N HIS A 140 1.65 7.99 -3.18
CA HIS A 140 2.02 6.93 -2.26
C HIS A 140 0.86 6.65 -1.31
N TRP A 141 0.17 5.51 -1.50
CA TRP A 141 -1.19 5.32 -0.98
C TRP A 141 -1.24 4.79 0.45
N THR A 142 -0.77 3.59 0.69
CA THR A 142 -1.21 2.79 1.84
C THR A 142 -0.42 3.05 3.12
N TYR A 143 0.90 2.95 3.09
CA TYR A 143 1.79 3.08 4.25
C TYR A 143 3.17 3.56 3.82
N ASP A 144 4.00 3.91 4.79
CA ASP A 144 5.43 4.09 4.59
C ASP A 144 6.22 3.62 5.83
N THR A 145 7.54 3.59 5.70
CA THR A 145 8.44 3.13 6.77
C THR A 145 8.37 4.00 8.02
N ALA A 146 8.03 5.27 7.90
CA ALA A 146 7.84 6.15 9.06
C ALA A 146 6.57 5.79 9.83
N ALA A 147 5.45 5.52 9.13
CA ALA A 147 4.21 5.08 9.77
C ALA A 147 4.39 3.73 10.50
N LEU A 148 5.13 2.79 9.90
CA LEU A 148 5.47 1.51 10.52
C LEU A 148 6.33 1.69 11.79
N ALA A 149 7.35 2.54 11.70
CA ALA A 149 8.23 2.85 12.83
C ALA A 149 7.48 3.50 14.00
N LYS A 150 6.64 4.51 13.70
CA LYS A 150 5.84 5.23 14.70
C LYS A 150 4.76 4.37 15.34
N GLY A 151 4.21 3.39 14.60
CA GLY A 151 3.26 2.43 15.15
C GLY A 151 3.99 1.34 15.96
N THR A 152 4.61 0.39 15.27
CA THR A 152 5.19 -0.81 15.87
C THR A 152 6.47 -0.50 16.67
N GLY A 153 7.40 0.27 16.09
CA GLY A 153 8.68 0.59 16.75
C GLY A 153 8.49 1.34 18.06
N LYS A 154 7.68 2.41 18.02
CA LYS A 154 7.38 3.21 19.22
C LYS A 154 6.67 2.40 20.30
N ALA A 155 5.63 1.64 19.93
CA ALA A 155 4.85 0.88 20.88
C ALA A 155 5.70 -0.15 21.65
N ILE A 156 6.59 -0.87 20.96
CA ILE A 156 7.47 -1.85 21.57
C ILE A 156 8.52 -1.17 22.48
N THR A 157 9.08 -0.03 22.04
CA THR A 157 10.06 0.71 22.86
C THR A 157 9.40 1.24 24.14
N GLU A 158 8.22 1.85 24.05
CA GLU A 158 7.48 2.36 25.22
C GLU A 158 6.99 1.24 26.16
N ALA A 159 6.82 0.02 25.63
CA ALA A 159 6.49 -1.16 26.44
C ALA A 159 7.69 -1.79 27.18
N GLY A 160 8.90 -1.23 27.03
CA GLY A 160 10.12 -1.65 27.74
C GLY A 160 11.16 -2.35 26.87
N GLY A 161 11.03 -2.30 25.54
CA GLY A 161 12.08 -2.71 24.60
C GLY A 161 13.15 -1.64 24.50
N GLU A 162 14.05 -1.57 25.50
CA GLU A 162 14.99 -0.46 25.68
C GLU A 162 16.17 -0.52 24.68
N THR A 163 16.58 -1.73 24.29
CA THR A 163 17.72 -1.92 23.37
C THR A 163 17.32 -2.71 22.13
N TRP A 164 17.77 -2.23 20.97
CA TRP A 164 17.40 -2.77 19.67
C TRP A 164 18.62 -3.22 18.86
N PHE A 165 18.45 -4.29 18.10
CA PHE A 165 19.39 -4.72 17.06
C PHE A 165 18.61 -5.06 15.79
N PHE A 166 18.99 -4.51 14.63
CA PHE A 166 18.24 -4.73 13.40
C PHE A 166 18.75 -5.91 12.58
N LEU A 167 17.82 -6.66 12.00
CA LEU A 167 18.04 -7.62 10.94
C LEU A 167 17.39 -7.06 9.69
N THR A 168 18.21 -6.51 8.78
CA THR A 168 17.78 -5.61 7.72
C THR A 168 17.98 -6.22 6.34
N ALA A 169 16.93 -6.17 5.50
CA ALA A 169 17.05 -6.50 4.08
C ALA A 169 17.90 -5.47 3.35
N ASP A 170 18.98 -5.90 2.67
CA ASP A 170 19.97 -5.01 2.07
C ASP A 170 19.48 -4.37 0.75
N TYR A 171 18.42 -3.56 0.83
CA TYR A 171 17.90 -2.74 -0.26
C TYR A 171 17.09 -1.54 0.26
N ALA A 172 16.59 -0.67 -0.64
CA ALA A 172 15.99 0.63 -0.30
C ALA A 172 14.92 0.57 0.82
N PHE A 173 14.03 -0.44 0.84
CA PHE A 173 13.01 -0.59 1.87
C PHE A 173 13.61 -0.89 3.24
N GLY A 174 14.48 -1.92 3.32
CA GLY A 174 15.09 -2.31 4.59
C GLY A 174 15.89 -1.17 5.21
N HIS A 175 16.68 -0.45 4.40
CA HIS A 175 17.45 0.71 4.86
C HIS A 175 16.54 1.84 5.37
N SER A 176 15.46 2.16 4.63
CA SER A 176 14.48 3.17 5.05
C SER A 176 13.78 2.79 6.36
N LEU A 177 13.39 1.51 6.50
CA LEU A 177 12.69 1.04 7.70
C LEU A 177 13.62 1.01 8.94
N GLU A 178 14.85 0.56 8.77
CA GLU A 178 15.89 0.62 9.82
C GLU A 178 16.13 2.07 10.27
N GLU A 179 16.32 2.99 9.31
CA GLU A 179 16.58 4.41 9.61
C GLU A 179 15.41 5.07 10.35
N GLU A 180 14.17 4.92 9.84
CA GLU A 180 13.00 5.53 10.47
C GLU A 180 12.71 4.91 11.85
N THR A 181 12.91 3.58 11.99
CA THR A 181 12.71 2.93 13.28
C THR A 181 13.80 3.33 14.28
N THR A 182 15.06 3.48 13.86
CA THR A 182 16.15 3.98 14.70
C THR A 182 15.80 5.35 15.30
N LYS A 183 15.32 6.30 14.44
CA LYS A 183 14.91 7.63 14.92
C LYS A 183 13.83 7.54 15.99
N VAL A 184 12.80 6.73 15.73
CA VAL A 184 11.67 6.58 16.67
C VAL A 184 12.09 5.91 17.98
N VAL A 185 12.95 4.88 17.93
CA VAL A 185 13.49 4.20 19.11
C VAL A 185 14.29 5.17 19.97
N GLU A 186 15.19 5.96 19.37
CA GLU A 186 16.01 6.94 20.08
C GLU A 186 15.15 8.08 20.66
N GLU A 187 14.15 8.59 19.91
CA GLU A 187 13.19 9.59 20.39
C GLU A 187 12.34 9.07 21.57
N ALA A 188 12.02 7.78 21.60
CA ALA A 188 11.33 7.13 22.71
C ALA A 188 12.25 6.78 23.89
N GLY A 189 13.55 7.06 23.79
CA GLY A 189 14.54 6.85 24.84
C GLY A 189 15.21 5.48 24.83
N GLY A 190 15.02 4.68 23.79
CA GLY A 190 15.74 3.42 23.56
C GLY A 190 17.11 3.63 22.92
N GLU A 191 17.87 2.55 22.78
CA GLU A 191 19.21 2.52 22.17
C GLU A 191 19.30 1.47 21.08
N VAL A 192 19.88 1.82 19.92
CA VAL A 192 20.18 0.86 18.85
C VAL A 192 21.61 0.39 18.98
N LEU A 193 21.80 -0.91 19.26
CA LEU A 193 23.12 -1.53 19.48
C LEU A 193 23.84 -1.87 18.17
N GLY A 194 23.12 -1.92 17.05
CA GLY A 194 23.67 -2.19 15.73
C GLY A 194 22.70 -2.89 14.80
N GLU A 195 23.22 -3.32 13.65
CA GLU A 195 22.46 -4.01 12.61
C GLU A 195 23.29 -5.14 11.96
N VAL A 196 22.58 -6.04 11.32
CA VAL A 196 23.13 -6.98 10.34
C VAL A 196 22.25 -7.01 9.09
N ARG A 197 22.86 -6.94 7.91
CA ARG A 197 22.17 -6.90 6.63
C ARG A 197 22.20 -8.25 5.95
N HIS A 198 21.05 -8.68 5.45
CA HIS A 198 20.91 -9.90 4.66
C HIS A 198 20.58 -9.58 3.20
N PRO A 199 21.01 -10.41 2.22
CA PRO A 199 20.61 -10.25 0.83
C PRO A 199 19.08 -10.27 0.67
N PHE A 200 18.57 -9.58 -0.33
CA PHE A 200 17.15 -9.61 -0.67
C PHE A 200 16.94 -10.24 -2.06
N PRO A 201 16.08 -11.27 -2.19
CA PRO A 201 15.48 -12.06 -1.10
C PRO A 201 16.49 -13.04 -0.45
N ALA A 202 16.17 -13.56 0.75
CA ALA A 202 16.96 -14.56 1.45
C ALA A 202 16.13 -15.75 1.90
N THR A 203 16.78 -16.93 2.03
CA THR A 203 16.14 -18.15 2.50
C THR A 203 16.78 -18.73 3.77
N ASP A 204 18.01 -18.34 4.06
CA ASP A 204 18.76 -18.77 5.24
C ASP A 204 19.15 -17.55 6.07
N PHE A 205 18.58 -17.46 7.27
CA PHE A 205 18.80 -16.37 8.23
C PHE A 205 19.70 -16.77 9.38
N SER A 206 20.20 -18.02 9.43
CA SER A 206 20.90 -18.59 10.57
C SER A 206 22.07 -17.74 11.06
N SER A 207 22.95 -17.32 10.16
CA SER A 207 24.13 -16.51 10.53
C SER A 207 23.77 -15.09 10.98
N PHE A 208 22.72 -14.50 10.42
CA PHE A 208 22.23 -13.17 10.76
C PHE A 208 21.54 -13.21 12.13
N LEU A 209 20.69 -14.21 12.37
CA LEU A 209 20.01 -14.41 13.65
C LEU A 209 20.98 -14.70 14.80
N LEU A 210 22.08 -15.45 14.57
CA LEU A 210 23.12 -15.64 15.57
C LEU A 210 23.84 -14.35 15.91
N GLN A 211 24.05 -13.46 14.95
CA GLN A 211 24.64 -12.13 15.21
C GLN A 211 23.66 -11.27 16.02
N ALA A 212 22.39 -11.25 15.64
CA ALA A 212 21.34 -10.52 16.36
C ALA A 212 21.19 -11.05 17.80
N GLN A 213 21.17 -12.36 18.00
CA GLN A 213 21.15 -12.97 19.34
C GLN A 213 22.38 -12.59 20.15
N GLY A 214 23.56 -12.60 19.53
CA GLY A 214 24.84 -12.24 20.17
C GLY A 214 24.96 -10.77 20.55
N SER A 215 24.12 -9.88 20.02
CA SER A 215 24.08 -8.45 20.40
C SER A 215 23.64 -8.25 21.84
N GLY A 216 22.79 -9.15 22.38
CA GLY A 216 22.17 -9.04 23.68
C GLY A 216 21.10 -7.94 23.78
N ALA A 217 20.62 -7.40 22.66
CA ALA A 217 19.53 -6.43 22.63
C ALA A 217 18.22 -7.06 23.14
N ASP A 218 17.35 -6.26 23.73
CA ASP A 218 16.02 -6.71 24.17
C ASP A 218 15.11 -7.07 22.98
N VAL A 219 15.27 -6.31 21.88
CA VAL A 219 14.44 -6.41 20.67
C VAL A 219 15.31 -6.64 19.44
N ILE A 220 14.94 -7.62 18.65
CA ILE A 220 15.44 -7.79 17.27
C ILE A 220 14.39 -7.21 16.32
N GLY A 221 14.73 -6.05 15.73
CA GLY A 221 13.90 -5.38 14.74
C GLY A 221 14.07 -6.02 13.37
N LEU A 222 13.01 -6.63 12.84
CA LEU A 222 12.99 -7.23 11.51
C LEU A 222 12.64 -6.16 10.47
N ALA A 223 13.67 -5.53 9.90
CA ALA A 223 13.54 -4.55 8.83
C ALA A 223 13.52 -5.24 7.46
N ASN A 224 12.56 -6.14 7.29
CA ASN A 224 12.25 -6.92 6.08
C ASN A 224 10.73 -7.15 6.01
N ALA A 225 10.23 -7.90 5.01
CA ALA A 225 8.81 -8.11 4.81
C ALA A 225 8.51 -9.43 4.08
N GLY A 226 7.26 -9.88 4.13
CA GLY A 226 6.74 -11.03 3.40
C GLY A 226 7.50 -12.32 3.71
N GLY A 227 7.85 -13.09 2.68
CA GLY A 227 8.52 -14.38 2.84
C GLY A 227 9.84 -14.34 3.62
N ASP A 228 10.59 -13.22 3.54
CA ASP A 228 11.82 -13.04 4.31
C ASP A 228 11.52 -12.91 5.81
N THR A 229 10.52 -12.11 6.20
CA THR A 229 10.07 -11.98 7.60
C THR A 229 9.54 -13.30 8.15
N VAL A 230 8.69 -14.00 7.38
CA VAL A 230 8.16 -15.32 7.75
C VAL A 230 9.30 -16.31 8.01
N SER A 231 10.31 -16.34 7.12
CA SER A 231 11.46 -17.23 7.24
C SER A 231 12.35 -16.88 8.43
N ALA A 232 12.58 -15.58 8.67
CA ALA A 232 13.35 -15.08 9.81
C ALA A 232 12.68 -15.45 11.15
N ILE A 233 11.37 -15.26 11.29
CA ILE A 233 10.61 -15.60 12.51
C ILE A 233 10.62 -17.10 12.76
N LYS A 234 10.42 -17.93 11.72
CA LYS A 234 10.49 -19.41 11.84
C LYS A 234 11.84 -19.86 12.36
N GLN A 235 12.93 -19.39 11.75
CA GLN A 235 14.29 -19.75 12.15
C GLN A 235 14.64 -19.18 13.53
N ALA A 236 14.20 -17.98 13.88
CA ALA A 236 14.38 -17.42 15.23
C ALA A 236 13.70 -18.28 16.31
N SER A 237 12.50 -18.79 16.01
CA SER A 237 11.78 -19.74 16.88
C SER A 237 12.55 -21.07 17.04
N GLU A 238 13.08 -21.62 15.95
CA GLU A 238 13.88 -22.87 15.96
C GLU A 238 15.17 -22.70 16.78
N PHE A 239 15.79 -21.52 16.76
CA PHE A 239 16.97 -21.20 17.57
C PHE A 239 16.67 -20.83 19.02
N GLY A 240 15.38 -20.74 19.38
CA GLY A 240 14.97 -20.41 20.73
C GLY A 240 15.30 -18.97 21.16
N ILE A 241 15.37 -18.04 20.22
CA ILE A 241 15.75 -16.63 20.48
C ILE A 241 14.80 -15.98 21.49
N THR A 242 13.47 -16.14 21.27
CA THR A 242 12.45 -15.59 22.16
C THR A 242 12.44 -16.27 23.53
N GLN A 243 12.71 -17.57 23.60
CA GLN A 243 12.87 -18.31 24.87
C GLN A 243 14.12 -17.89 25.63
N ALA A 244 15.14 -17.36 24.95
CA ALA A 244 16.34 -16.80 25.57
C ALA A 244 16.15 -15.40 26.14
N GLY A 245 15.00 -14.75 25.90
CA GLY A 245 14.60 -13.48 26.49
C GLY A 245 14.61 -12.28 25.55
N GLN A 246 14.99 -12.45 24.28
CA GLN A 246 14.88 -11.40 23.28
C GLN A 246 13.50 -11.44 22.62
N SER A 247 12.90 -10.30 22.30
CA SER A 247 11.66 -10.20 21.53
C SER A 247 11.94 -9.93 20.06
N LEU A 248 10.98 -10.26 19.19
CA LEU A 248 11.00 -9.92 17.78
C LEU A 248 10.01 -8.78 17.50
N ALA A 249 10.44 -7.77 16.76
CA ALA A 249 9.60 -6.73 16.23
C ALA A 249 9.45 -6.94 14.71
N ALA A 250 8.31 -7.46 14.26
CA ALA A 250 8.00 -7.59 12.84
C ALA A 250 7.49 -6.24 12.32
N LEU A 251 8.41 -5.37 11.87
CA LEU A 251 8.11 -3.96 11.57
C LEU A 251 7.16 -3.78 10.37
N LEU A 252 7.19 -4.71 9.41
CA LEU A 252 6.16 -4.84 8.37
C LEU A 252 5.70 -6.29 8.30
N PHE A 253 4.44 -6.51 8.66
CA PHE A 253 3.89 -7.84 8.81
C PHE A 253 2.43 -7.87 8.35
N PHE A 254 2.12 -8.78 7.44
CA PHE A 254 0.81 -8.87 6.82
C PHE A 254 -0.03 -10.02 7.39
N ILE A 255 -1.34 -9.94 7.21
CA ILE A 255 -2.25 -11.01 7.65
C ILE A 255 -1.92 -12.36 6.98
N THR A 256 -1.46 -12.32 5.72
CA THR A 256 -0.99 -13.51 4.98
C THR A 256 0.25 -14.12 5.61
N ASP A 257 1.16 -13.29 6.15
CA ASP A 257 2.36 -13.74 6.86
C ASP A 257 2.00 -14.42 8.19
N VAL A 258 1.07 -13.82 8.96
CA VAL A 258 0.55 -14.41 10.20
C VAL A 258 -0.13 -15.73 9.92
N HIS A 259 -0.96 -15.79 8.87
CA HIS A 259 -1.61 -17.03 8.45
C HIS A 259 -0.60 -18.12 8.08
N ALA A 260 0.46 -17.77 7.33
CA ALA A 260 1.53 -18.69 6.92
C ALA A 260 2.38 -19.21 8.09
N LEU A 261 2.59 -18.38 9.13
CA LEU A 261 3.29 -18.75 10.36
C LEU A 261 2.42 -19.58 11.30
N GLY A 262 1.12 -19.34 11.29
CA GLY A 262 0.14 -19.81 12.25
C GLY A 262 0.14 -19.01 13.55
N ALA A 263 -1.03 -18.84 14.15
CA ALA A 263 -1.24 -18.04 15.36
C ALA A 263 -0.34 -18.47 16.52
N GLN A 264 -0.07 -19.78 16.68
CA GLN A 264 0.82 -20.29 17.74
C GLN A 264 2.25 -19.71 17.69
N THR A 265 2.78 -19.44 16.50
CA THR A 265 4.14 -18.89 16.32
C THR A 265 4.12 -17.37 16.37
N ALA A 266 3.05 -16.76 15.84
CA ALA A 266 2.97 -15.32 15.66
C ALA A 266 2.30 -14.58 16.83
N GLN A 267 1.64 -15.28 17.78
CA GLN A 267 0.90 -14.66 18.89
C GLN A 267 1.74 -13.62 19.65
N GLY A 268 1.12 -12.50 19.97
CA GLY A 268 1.75 -11.40 20.70
C GLY A 268 2.66 -10.51 19.88
N LEU A 269 2.95 -10.85 18.60
CA LEU A 269 3.66 -9.93 17.72
C LEU A 269 2.78 -8.70 17.44
N GLN A 270 3.39 -7.52 17.52
CA GLN A 270 2.74 -6.26 17.17
C GLN A 270 3.06 -5.86 15.74
N LEU A 271 2.08 -5.25 15.08
CA LEU A 271 2.21 -4.78 13.70
C LEU A 271 1.38 -3.52 13.48
N THR A 272 1.78 -2.74 12.49
CA THR A 272 1.03 -1.57 12.02
C THR A 272 0.42 -1.87 10.66
N SER A 273 -0.86 -1.60 10.50
CA SER A 273 -1.59 -1.78 9.25
C SER A 273 -2.58 -0.65 9.02
N ALA A 274 -2.83 -0.33 7.76
CA ALA A 274 -3.84 0.65 7.35
C ALA A 274 -5.24 0.02 7.18
N PHE A 275 -5.32 -1.31 7.14
CA PHE A 275 -6.55 -2.04 6.88
C PHE A 275 -6.53 -3.42 7.55
N TYR A 276 -7.70 -3.82 8.05
CA TYR A 276 -7.96 -5.19 8.49
C TYR A 276 -9.35 -5.64 8.01
N TRP A 277 -9.44 -6.87 7.50
CA TRP A 277 -10.66 -7.39 6.87
C TRP A 277 -11.90 -7.38 7.77
N ASP A 278 -11.73 -7.44 9.09
CA ASP A 278 -12.79 -7.46 10.11
C ASP A 278 -12.90 -6.15 10.90
N GLN A 279 -12.42 -5.04 10.33
CA GLN A 279 -12.40 -3.74 11.00
C GLN A 279 -13.81 -3.18 11.19
N ASP A 280 -14.67 -3.27 10.16
CA ASP A 280 -16.05 -2.79 10.14
C ASP A 280 -16.90 -3.58 9.13
N ASP A 281 -18.17 -3.18 8.95
CA ASP A 281 -19.08 -3.85 8.02
C ASP A 281 -18.66 -3.70 6.56
N ALA A 282 -18.16 -2.56 6.14
CA ALA A 282 -17.70 -2.30 4.77
C ALA A 282 -16.45 -3.14 4.45
N ALA A 283 -15.47 -3.17 5.35
CA ALA A 283 -14.28 -3.99 5.24
C ALA A 283 -14.64 -5.49 5.14
N ARG A 284 -15.59 -5.98 5.97
CA ARG A 284 -16.07 -7.36 5.91
C ARG A 284 -16.75 -7.71 4.60
N GLU A 285 -17.64 -6.84 4.10
CA GLU A 285 -18.37 -7.06 2.84
C GLU A 285 -17.42 -7.09 1.64
N TRP A 286 -16.53 -6.12 1.54
CA TRP A 286 -15.52 -6.08 0.47
C TRP A 286 -14.58 -7.27 0.54
N SER A 287 -14.07 -7.60 1.73
CA SER A 287 -13.14 -8.73 1.93
C SER A 287 -13.77 -10.09 1.64
N ALA A 288 -15.07 -10.27 1.86
CA ALA A 288 -15.76 -11.50 1.50
C ALA A 288 -15.81 -11.69 -0.03
N ARG A 289 -16.08 -10.62 -0.79
CA ARG A 289 -16.06 -10.65 -2.25
C ARG A 289 -14.65 -10.85 -2.82
N PHE A 290 -13.65 -10.26 -2.17
CA PHE A 290 -12.24 -10.47 -2.53
C PHE A 290 -11.81 -11.92 -2.29
N GLU A 291 -12.12 -12.47 -1.12
CA GLU A 291 -11.79 -13.86 -0.77
C GLU A 291 -12.44 -14.87 -1.71
N GLU A 292 -13.70 -14.65 -2.13
CA GLU A 292 -14.38 -15.51 -3.12
C GLU A 292 -13.59 -15.58 -4.44
N ARG A 293 -12.90 -14.50 -4.83
CA ARG A 293 -12.15 -14.40 -6.09
C ARG A 293 -10.70 -14.85 -5.95
N HIS A 294 -10.08 -14.57 -4.79
CA HIS A 294 -8.65 -14.78 -4.56
C HIS A 294 -8.35 -16.05 -3.77
N GLY A 295 -9.23 -16.46 -2.85
CA GLY A 295 -9.06 -17.63 -2.00
C GLY A 295 -8.38 -17.35 -0.64
N SER A 296 -8.03 -16.08 -0.35
CA SER A 296 -7.51 -15.64 0.95
C SER A 296 -8.03 -14.26 1.31
N LYS A 297 -7.90 -13.86 2.58
CA LYS A 297 -8.24 -12.51 3.01
C LYS A 297 -7.29 -11.48 2.40
N PRO A 298 -7.80 -10.27 2.10
CA PRO A 298 -6.97 -9.20 1.54
C PRO A 298 -6.00 -8.63 2.57
N THR A 299 -4.84 -8.20 2.09
CA THR A 299 -3.90 -7.37 2.84
C THR A 299 -4.24 -5.88 2.72
N MET A 300 -3.56 -5.02 3.49
CA MET A 300 -3.68 -3.57 3.32
C MET A 300 -3.20 -3.09 1.93
N VAL A 301 -2.29 -3.83 1.26
CA VAL A 301 -1.85 -3.51 -0.11
C VAL A 301 -2.99 -3.70 -1.09
N HIS A 302 -3.71 -4.81 -1.01
CA HIS A 302 -4.88 -5.07 -1.86
C HIS A 302 -5.98 -4.02 -1.68
N ALA A 303 -6.27 -3.66 -0.42
CA ALA A 303 -7.21 -2.59 -0.09
C ALA A 303 -6.74 -1.23 -0.65
N GLY A 304 -5.43 -0.95 -0.55
CA GLY A 304 -4.82 0.26 -1.11
C GLY A 304 -4.92 0.35 -2.62
N VAL A 305 -4.68 -0.76 -3.34
CA VAL A 305 -4.85 -0.81 -4.81
C VAL A 305 -6.31 -0.54 -5.19
N TYR A 306 -7.27 -1.15 -4.49
CA TYR A 306 -8.69 -0.89 -4.72
C TYR A 306 -9.04 0.58 -4.53
N SER A 307 -8.69 1.15 -3.38
CA SER A 307 -8.96 2.54 -3.01
C SER A 307 -8.30 3.53 -3.99
N ALA A 308 -7.01 3.35 -4.28
CA ALA A 308 -6.27 4.19 -5.23
C ALA A 308 -6.89 4.18 -6.63
N THR A 309 -7.31 2.98 -7.11
CA THR A 309 -7.98 2.83 -8.40
C THR A 309 -9.32 3.56 -8.43
N MET A 310 -10.14 3.46 -7.38
CA MET A 310 -11.42 4.17 -7.26
C MET A 310 -11.22 5.69 -7.35
N GLN A 311 -10.26 6.24 -6.62
CA GLN A 311 -9.98 7.68 -6.60
C GLN A 311 -9.38 8.17 -7.92
N TYR A 312 -8.53 7.37 -8.57
CA TYR A 312 -8.00 7.68 -9.90
C TYR A 312 -9.12 7.75 -10.95
N LEU A 313 -9.99 6.74 -10.99
CA LEU A 313 -11.12 6.73 -11.93
C LEU A 313 -12.09 7.89 -11.68
N ALA A 314 -12.35 8.23 -10.41
CA ALA A 314 -13.15 9.40 -10.06
C ALA A 314 -12.52 10.72 -10.55
N ALA A 315 -11.20 10.85 -10.47
CA ALA A 315 -10.49 12.01 -10.98
C ALA A 315 -10.56 12.08 -12.52
N VAL A 316 -10.32 10.95 -13.22
CA VAL A 316 -10.45 10.87 -14.68
C VAL A 316 -11.86 11.22 -15.16
N GLU A 317 -12.90 10.67 -14.50
CA GLU A 317 -14.31 11.01 -14.81
C GLU A 317 -14.56 12.52 -14.65
N ALA A 318 -14.08 13.09 -13.54
CA ALA A 318 -14.34 14.51 -13.20
C ALA A 318 -13.72 15.50 -14.21
N ILE A 319 -12.50 15.19 -14.71
CA ILE A 319 -11.79 16.11 -15.63
C ILE A 319 -11.92 15.72 -17.10
N GLY A 320 -12.39 14.51 -17.39
CA GLY A 320 -12.54 14.01 -18.77
C GLY A 320 -11.21 13.75 -19.49
N SER A 321 -10.14 13.41 -18.75
CA SER A 321 -8.77 13.23 -19.27
C SER A 321 -7.99 12.23 -18.44
N THR A 322 -7.00 11.55 -19.04
CA THR A 322 -6.01 10.69 -18.36
C THR A 322 -4.64 11.36 -18.22
N GLU A 323 -4.53 12.66 -18.54
CA GLU A 323 -3.27 13.42 -18.43
C GLU A 323 -2.79 13.42 -16.97
N GLY A 324 -1.56 12.91 -16.72
CA GLY A 324 -1.13 12.50 -15.41
C GLY A 324 -1.09 13.62 -14.37
N GLU A 325 -0.53 14.81 -14.72
CA GLU A 325 -0.47 15.93 -13.78
C GLU A 325 -1.87 16.46 -13.46
N ALA A 326 -2.77 16.54 -14.45
CA ALA A 326 -4.14 16.99 -14.24
C ALA A 326 -4.95 16.03 -13.38
N VAL A 327 -4.78 14.71 -13.60
CA VAL A 327 -5.44 13.68 -12.77
C VAL A 327 -4.98 13.77 -11.33
N VAL A 328 -3.66 13.83 -11.07
CA VAL A 328 -3.12 13.91 -9.71
C VAL A 328 -3.48 15.25 -9.05
N ALA A 329 -3.52 16.35 -9.80
CA ALA A 329 -4.03 17.63 -9.29
C ALA A 329 -5.51 17.53 -8.88
N GLN A 330 -6.34 16.80 -9.65
CA GLN A 330 -7.74 16.54 -9.30
C GLN A 330 -7.86 15.66 -8.05
N MET A 331 -7.03 14.61 -7.91
CA MET A 331 -6.98 13.76 -6.70
C MET A 331 -6.61 14.56 -5.45
N LYS A 332 -5.76 15.58 -5.58
CA LYS A 332 -5.35 16.49 -4.49
C LYS A 332 -6.39 17.59 -4.18
N ALA A 333 -7.39 17.81 -5.03
CA ALA A 333 -8.29 18.96 -4.94
C ALA A 333 -9.26 18.93 -3.75
N ALA A 334 -9.59 17.72 -3.23
CA ALA A 334 -10.53 17.56 -2.13
C ALA A 334 -10.23 16.27 -1.32
N PRO A 335 -10.58 16.26 -0.04
CA PRO A 335 -10.62 15.03 0.75
C PRO A 335 -11.59 14.02 0.14
N PHE A 336 -11.34 12.75 0.40
CA PHE A 336 -12.22 11.64 0.06
C PHE A 336 -12.75 10.96 1.33
N ASP A 337 -13.87 10.24 1.18
CA ASP A 337 -14.40 9.30 2.18
C ASP A 337 -14.43 7.93 1.52
N ASP A 338 -13.52 7.06 1.94
CA ASP A 338 -13.28 5.76 1.33
C ASP A 338 -13.84 4.64 2.22
N PRO A 339 -14.56 3.65 1.66
CA PRO A 339 -15.18 2.60 2.47
C PRO A 339 -14.17 1.70 3.21
N LEU A 340 -12.90 1.69 2.82
CA LEU A 340 -11.85 0.85 3.41
C LEU A 340 -10.84 1.63 4.26
N PHE A 341 -10.63 2.92 3.96
CA PHE A 341 -9.66 3.78 4.64
C PHE A 341 -10.29 4.93 5.43
N GLY A 342 -11.63 5.14 5.28
CA GLY A 342 -12.34 6.25 5.90
C GLY A 342 -11.98 7.60 5.27
N GLU A 343 -12.06 8.66 6.09
CA GLU A 343 -11.69 10.01 5.64
C GLU A 343 -10.18 10.12 5.38
N GLY A 344 -9.82 10.68 4.23
CA GLY A 344 -8.43 10.87 3.84
C GLY A 344 -8.26 11.95 2.77
N TYR A 345 -7.02 12.26 2.44
CA TYR A 345 -6.71 13.20 1.34
C TYR A 345 -5.32 12.93 0.77
N VAL A 346 -5.10 13.35 -0.48
CA VAL A 346 -3.78 13.32 -1.12
C VAL A 346 -3.08 14.64 -0.83
N ARG A 347 -2.00 14.60 -0.07
CA ARG A 347 -1.16 15.77 0.26
C ARG A 347 -0.39 16.27 -0.96
N ALA A 348 0.12 17.49 -0.94
CA ALA A 348 0.80 18.11 -2.08
C ALA A 348 2.01 17.31 -2.59
N ASP A 349 2.72 16.61 -1.72
CA ASP A 349 3.85 15.72 -2.07
C ASP A 349 3.44 14.34 -2.59
N GLY A 350 2.14 14.06 -2.70
CA GLY A 350 1.60 12.78 -3.14
C GLY A 350 1.41 11.74 -2.03
N ARG A 351 1.76 12.00 -0.75
CA ARG A 351 1.42 11.10 0.35
C ARG A 351 -0.09 11.15 0.62
N VAL A 352 -0.73 10.00 0.63
CA VAL A 352 -2.12 9.90 1.08
C VAL A 352 -2.16 9.86 2.60
N ILE A 353 -2.91 10.75 3.20
CA ILE A 353 -3.07 10.87 4.65
C ILE A 353 -4.39 10.22 5.06
N HIS A 354 -4.30 9.19 5.87
CA HIS A 354 -5.40 8.45 6.49
C HIS A 354 -4.91 7.82 7.80
N ASP A 355 -5.79 7.31 8.62
CA ASP A 355 -5.43 6.66 9.87
C ASP A 355 -4.69 5.34 9.64
N MET A 356 -3.79 5.02 10.57
CA MET A 356 -3.11 3.75 10.69
C MET A 356 -3.53 3.07 12.01
N TYR A 357 -3.36 1.77 12.10
CA TYR A 357 -3.80 1.01 13.26
C TYR A 357 -2.67 0.12 13.78
N LEU A 358 -2.48 0.13 15.10
CA LEU A 358 -1.62 -0.82 15.78
C LEU A 358 -2.44 -2.04 16.15
N PHE A 359 -1.97 -3.21 15.74
CA PHE A 359 -2.56 -4.50 16.08
C PHE A 359 -1.59 -5.38 16.85
N GLU A 360 -2.14 -6.34 17.58
CA GLU A 360 -1.43 -7.46 18.15
C GLU A 360 -2.01 -8.76 17.59
N VAL A 361 -1.15 -9.72 17.29
CA VAL A 361 -1.57 -11.04 16.81
C VAL A 361 -2.18 -11.82 17.95
N LYS A 362 -3.43 -12.26 17.79
CA LYS A 362 -4.17 -13.09 18.74
C LYS A 362 -3.49 -14.44 18.99
N SER A 363 -3.61 -14.93 20.21
CA SER A 363 -3.33 -16.34 20.50
C SER A 363 -4.37 -17.27 19.84
N PRO A 364 -4.07 -18.58 19.68
CA PRO A 364 -5.04 -19.54 19.17
C PRO A 364 -6.34 -19.62 19.98
N GLU A 365 -6.29 -19.34 21.29
CA GLU A 365 -7.44 -19.33 22.19
C GLU A 365 -8.34 -18.12 22.03
N GLU A 366 -7.80 -17.00 21.57
CA GLU A 366 -8.52 -15.74 21.33
C GLU A 366 -9.11 -15.65 19.92
N SER A 367 -8.58 -16.43 18.99
CA SER A 367 -9.05 -16.47 17.60
C SER A 367 -10.36 -17.28 17.50
N SER A 368 -11.36 -16.70 16.84
CA SER A 368 -12.65 -17.34 16.55
C SER A 368 -12.69 -18.07 15.19
N GLY A 369 -11.65 -17.94 14.37
CA GLY A 369 -11.57 -18.54 13.03
C GLY A 369 -10.23 -18.36 12.37
N GLU A 370 -10.05 -19.02 11.21
CA GLU A 370 -8.78 -19.11 10.49
C GLU A 370 -8.11 -17.75 10.23
N TRP A 371 -8.89 -16.71 9.95
CA TRP A 371 -8.41 -15.37 9.61
C TRP A 371 -8.69 -14.33 10.70
N ASP A 372 -9.27 -14.70 11.84
CA ASP A 372 -9.45 -13.82 12.98
C ASP A 372 -8.17 -13.75 13.81
N LEU A 373 -7.18 -13.03 13.25
CA LEU A 373 -5.80 -13.08 13.71
C LEU A 373 -5.34 -11.81 14.46
N TYR A 374 -6.10 -10.70 14.38
CA TYR A 374 -5.66 -9.42 14.93
C TYR A 374 -6.60 -8.89 16.00
N GLU A 375 -6.01 -8.31 17.04
CA GLU A 375 -6.66 -7.44 18.00
C GLU A 375 -6.14 -6.01 17.84
N GLN A 376 -7.03 -5.06 17.56
CA GLN A 376 -6.65 -3.65 17.45
C GLN A 376 -6.32 -3.08 18.84
N LYS A 377 -5.12 -2.51 18.99
CA LYS A 377 -4.65 -1.89 20.23
C LYS A 377 -4.75 -0.38 20.22
N ALA A 378 -4.53 0.26 19.07
CA ALA A 378 -4.62 1.71 18.94
C ALA A 378 -4.97 2.14 17.52
N THR A 379 -5.51 3.36 17.41
CA THR A 379 -5.58 4.13 16.17
C THR A 379 -4.51 5.21 16.21
N ILE A 380 -3.76 5.37 15.13
CA ILE A 380 -2.74 6.39 14.93
C ILE A 380 -3.29 7.34 13.88
N ALA A 381 -3.60 8.57 14.29
CA ALA A 381 -4.14 9.56 13.37
C ALA A 381 -3.18 9.80 12.19
N GLY A 382 -3.70 9.95 10.98
CA GLY A 382 -2.89 10.08 9.77
C GLY A 382 -1.84 11.18 9.85
N GLU A 383 -2.17 12.32 10.46
CA GLU A 383 -1.22 13.43 10.68
C GLU A 383 -0.04 13.06 11.60
N ASP A 384 -0.23 12.10 12.50
CA ASP A 384 0.81 11.61 13.40
C ASP A 384 1.58 10.42 12.79
N ALA A 385 0.92 9.63 11.95
CA ALA A 385 1.49 8.44 11.32
C ALA A 385 2.60 8.79 10.32
N PHE A 386 2.33 9.74 9.42
CA PHE A 386 3.23 10.07 8.33
C PHE A 386 4.19 11.23 8.69
N LEU A 387 5.33 11.29 7.98
CA LEU A 387 6.26 12.40 8.16
C LEU A 387 5.69 13.72 7.60
N PRO A 388 6.07 14.86 8.16
CA PRO A 388 5.75 16.16 7.57
C PRO A 388 6.32 16.27 6.14
N MET A 389 5.58 16.95 5.26
CA MET A 389 6.04 17.29 3.92
C MET A 389 7.31 18.14 3.98
N ILE A 390 8.21 17.94 3.02
CA ILE A 390 9.39 18.82 2.81
C ILE A 390 9.12 19.83 1.69
N ASP A 391 9.78 20.98 1.75
CA ASP A 391 9.54 22.07 0.79
C ASP A 391 9.87 21.69 -0.66
N GLU A 392 10.84 20.83 -0.87
CA GLU A 392 11.28 20.34 -2.18
C GLU A 392 10.22 19.48 -2.88
N CYS A 393 9.32 18.86 -2.11
CA CYS A 393 8.23 18.01 -2.62
C CYS A 393 6.86 18.72 -2.57
N ASP A 394 6.81 20.00 -2.31
CA ASP A 394 5.56 20.79 -2.35
C ASP A 394 5.15 21.13 -3.79
N PHE A 395 4.46 20.20 -4.45
CA PHE A 395 3.95 20.39 -5.81
C PHE A 395 2.66 21.24 -5.89
N SER A 396 2.24 21.87 -4.81
CA SER A 396 1.11 22.83 -4.84
C SER A 396 1.46 24.20 -5.44
N ARG A 397 2.77 24.46 -5.61
CA ARG A 397 3.33 25.76 -6.04
C ARG A 397 3.75 25.77 -7.51
N GLY A 398 3.38 24.76 -8.30
CA GLY A 398 3.68 24.62 -9.72
C GLY A 398 2.77 25.40 -10.65
#